data_2c99776746e31a18b0c7c892b476318b
#
_entry.id   2c99776746e31a18b0c7c892b476318b
#
_cell.length_a   1.000
_cell.length_b   1.000
_cell.length_c   1.000
_cell.angle_alpha   90.00
_cell.angle_beta   90.00
_cell.angle_gamma   90.00
#
_symmetry.space_group_name_H-M   'P 1'
#
loop_
_entity.id
_entity.type
_entity.pdbx_description
1 polymer ?
#
loop_
_entity_poly.entity_id
_entity_poly.type
_entity_poly.pdbx_seq_one_letter_code
_entity_poly.pdbx_strand_id
1 'polypeptide(L)'
;PLQAPADRVEKCRDRYKVGYDMLRKQRFDRLKELKFISDEMDYPVYQKEFDGKRPSWETLTPKQQEQWITDMATYAAMIEIVDSGIGELVETIKEKGMLDNTVFIFLSDNGATKEGGYLGQLMADLSNTPYRSYKSQCFQGGTSTPFILSYGDAEKNKMKGQICRQPAHIIDILPTCMDIATATYPSEF
;
A
#
# COMPACT_ATOMS: atom_id res chain seq x y z
N PRO A 1 3.61 -0.33 16.51
CA PRO A 1 3.75 1.08 16.90
C PRO A 1 4.23 1.91 15.72
N LEU A 2 3.75 3.17 15.61
CA LEU A 2 4.26 4.14 14.64
C LEU A 2 5.58 4.70 15.18
N GLN A 3 6.69 4.29 14.61
CA GLN A 3 8.04 4.72 15.02
C GLN A 3 9.00 4.71 13.84
N ALA A 4 9.70 5.81 13.63
CA ALA A 4 10.78 5.94 12.66
C ALA A 4 11.82 6.96 13.17
N PRO A 5 13.06 6.96 12.65
CA PRO A 5 14.06 7.97 12.96
C PRO A 5 13.53 9.39 12.67
N ALA A 6 13.81 10.32 13.58
CA ALA A 6 13.25 11.67 13.54
C ALA A 6 13.60 12.43 12.25
N ASP A 7 14.81 12.25 11.74
CA ASP A 7 15.28 12.85 10.49
C ASP A 7 14.49 12.34 9.27
N ARG A 8 14.08 11.09 9.27
CA ARG A 8 13.23 10.49 8.23
C ARG A 8 11.80 11.01 8.32
N VAL A 9 11.26 11.10 9.52
CA VAL A 9 9.92 11.66 9.76
C VAL A 9 9.86 13.12 9.27
N GLU A 10 10.85 13.94 9.62
CA GLU A 10 10.88 15.35 9.24
C GLU A 10 10.89 15.55 7.72
N LYS A 11 11.60 14.73 6.97
CA LYS A 11 11.59 14.75 5.50
C LYS A 11 10.20 14.51 4.88
N CYS A 12 9.35 13.76 5.57
CA CYS A 12 8.02 13.43 5.09
C CYS A 12 6.95 14.44 5.49
N ARG A 13 7.19 15.29 6.50
CA ARG A 13 6.16 16.13 7.12
C ARG A 13 5.48 17.12 6.17
N ASP A 14 6.25 17.80 5.36
CA ASP A 14 5.74 18.88 4.50
C ASP A 14 4.65 18.39 3.53
N ARG A 15 4.74 17.14 3.10
CA ARG A 15 3.74 16.49 2.25
C ARG A 15 2.34 16.49 2.87
N TYR A 16 2.26 16.35 4.19
CA TYR A 16 1.00 16.15 4.91
C TYR A 16 0.37 17.43 5.45
N LYS A 17 1.04 18.59 5.37
CA LYS A 17 0.53 19.89 5.84
C LYS A 17 -0.70 20.38 5.09
N VAL A 18 -0.89 19.93 3.85
CA VAL A 18 -2.06 20.29 3.03
C VAL A 18 -3.37 19.60 3.48
N GLY A 19 -3.27 18.67 4.41
CA GLY A 19 -4.40 17.95 4.98
C GLY A 19 -4.92 16.76 4.15
N TYR A 20 -5.66 15.87 4.80
CA TYR A 20 -6.08 14.61 4.21
C TYR A 20 -7.12 14.75 3.09
N ASP A 21 -7.97 15.76 3.12
CA ASP A 21 -8.97 15.94 2.06
C ASP A 21 -8.30 16.25 0.71
N MET A 22 -7.33 17.17 0.74
CA MET A 22 -6.52 17.50 -0.44
C MET A 22 -5.66 16.31 -0.88
N LEU A 23 -4.98 15.65 0.05
CA LEU A 23 -4.14 14.48 -0.25
C LEU A 23 -4.94 13.32 -0.86
N ARG A 24 -6.15 13.07 -0.38
CA ARG A 24 -7.03 12.06 -0.97
C ARG A 24 -7.38 12.40 -2.42
N LYS A 25 -7.69 13.66 -2.70
CA LYS A 25 -7.96 14.11 -4.07
C LYS A 25 -6.73 13.94 -4.96
N GLN A 26 -5.56 14.40 -4.50
CA GLN A 26 -4.30 14.25 -5.22
C GLN A 26 -3.96 12.77 -5.47
N ARG A 27 -4.15 11.90 -4.48
CA ARG A 27 -3.95 10.46 -4.63
C ARG A 27 -4.90 9.87 -5.69
N PHE A 28 -6.17 10.23 -5.63
CA PHE A 28 -7.15 9.76 -6.60
C PHE A 28 -6.78 10.15 -8.03
N ASP A 29 -6.45 11.42 -8.25
CA ASP A 29 -6.03 11.94 -9.54
C ASP A 29 -4.76 11.22 -10.03
N ARG A 30 -3.78 11.04 -9.15
CA ARG A 30 -2.55 10.33 -9.48
C ARG A 30 -2.76 8.86 -9.84
N LEU A 31 -3.68 8.17 -9.19
CA LEU A 31 -4.03 6.79 -9.53
C LEU A 31 -4.68 6.68 -10.91
N LYS A 32 -5.46 7.67 -11.34
CA LYS A 32 -5.98 7.78 -12.72
C LYS A 32 -4.85 8.00 -13.73
N GLU A 33 -3.98 8.98 -13.49
CA GLU A 33 -2.84 9.25 -14.35
C GLU A 33 -1.96 8.00 -14.57
N LEU A 34 -1.71 7.26 -13.49
CA LEU A 34 -0.94 6.02 -13.51
C LEU A 34 -1.71 4.81 -14.04
N LYS A 35 -3.00 4.98 -14.39
CA LYS A 35 -3.88 3.91 -14.87
C LYS A 35 -4.10 2.76 -13.87
N PHE A 36 -3.91 3.01 -12.58
CA PHE A 36 -4.27 2.04 -11.54
C PHE A 36 -5.78 1.88 -11.39
N ILE A 37 -6.52 2.95 -11.62
CA ILE A 37 -7.99 2.97 -11.62
C ILE A 37 -8.52 3.48 -12.96
N SER A 38 -9.79 3.19 -13.27
CA SER A 38 -10.45 3.65 -14.50
C SER A 38 -10.58 5.17 -14.52
N ASP A 39 -10.43 5.76 -15.69
CA ASP A 39 -10.71 7.19 -15.91
C ASP A 39 -12.19 7.55 -15.66
N GLU A 40 -13.08 6.56 -15.83
CA GLU A 40 -14.53 6.70 -15.60
C GLU A 40 -14.92 6.61 -14.12
N MET A 41 -13.98 6.21 -13.23
CA MET A 41 -14.27 6.12 -11.81
C MET A 41 -14.52 7.51 -11.22
N ASP A 42 -15.64 7.68 -10.54
CA ASP A 42 -15.95 8.90 -9.81
C ASP A 42 -15.14 9.00 -8.53
N TYR A 43 -14.85 10.24 -8.12
CA TYR A 43 -14.25 10.49 -6.81
C TYR A 43 -15.20 10.02 -5.70
N PRO A 44 -14.75 9.18 -4.77
CA PRO A 44 -15.65 8.57 -3.80
C PRO A 44 -16.26 9.61 -2.86
N VAL A 45 -17.58 9.65 -2.83
CA VAL A 45 -18.36 10.41 -1.86
C VAL A 45 -18.65 9.49 -0.68
N TYR A 46 -18.19 9.87 0.49
CA TYR A 46 -18.47 9.11 1.71
C TYR A 46 -19.92 9.29 2.15
N GLN A 47 -20.55 8.15 2.46
CA GLN A 47 -21.87 8.14 3.06
C GLN A 47 -21.73 8.04 4.57
N LYS A 48 -22.14 9.08 5.30
CA LYS A 48 -22.00 9.21 6.76
C LYS A 48 -22.55 7.99 7.52
N GLU A 49 -23.58 7.36 6.99
CA GLU A 49 -24.23 6.19 7.59
C GLU A 49 -23.35 4.95 7.61
N PHE A 50 -22.48 4.79 6.62
CA PHE A 50 -21.63 3.62 6.46
C PHE A 50 -20.17 3.86 6.81
N ASP A 51 -19.71 5.09 6.68
CA ASP A 51 -18.30 5.45 6.74
C ASP A 51 -17.90 6.13 8.05
N GLY A 52 -18.86 6.35 8.95
CA GLY A 52 -18.62 6.97 10.26
C GLY A 52 -18.37 8.48 10.21
N LYS A 53 -17.90 9.01 11.33
CA LYS A 53 -17.62 10.44 11.45
C LYS A 53 -16.28 10.76 10.78
N ARG A 54 -16.33 11.59 9.76
CA ARG A 54 -15.16 12.14 9.07
C ARG A 54 -15.24 13.65 9.11
N PRO A 55 -14.60 14.29 10.08
CA PRO A 55 -14.49 15.74 10.05
C PRO A 55 -13.71 16.18 8.81
N SER A 56 -14.02 17.34 8.25
CA SER A 56 -13.13 17.95 7.27
C SER A 56 -11.86 18.44 7.95
N TRP A 57 -10.76 18.50 7.21
CA TRP A 57 -9.46 18.94 7.72
C TRP A 57 -9.52 20.27 8.48
N GLU A 58 -10.28 21.24 7.94
CA GLU A 58 -10.44 22.57 8.49
C GLU A 58 -11.18 22.60 9.83
N THR A 59 -11.94 21.56 10.15
CA THR A 59 -12.66 21.46 11.42
C THR A 59 -11.83 20.84 12.54
N LEU A 60 -10.64 20.34 12.23
CA LEU A 60 -9.70 19.85 13.23
C LEU A 60 -9.03 21.00 13.96
N THR A 61 -8.82 20.81 15.27
CA THR A 61 -7.98 21.74 16.02
C THR A 61 -6.52 21.68 15.55
N PRO A 62 -5.73 22.76 15.73
CA PRO A 62 -4.31 22.75 15.38
C PRO A 62 -3.53 21.57 15.98
N LYS A 63 -3.87 21.17 17.21
CA LYS A 63 -3.26 20.00 17.86
C LYS A 63 -3.60 18.68 17.16
N GLN A 64 -4.83 18.53 16.70
CA GLN A 64 -5.26 17.33 15.95
C GLN A 64 -4.61 17.28 14.57
N GLN A 65 -4.53 18.43 13.88
CA GLN A 65 -3.83 18.54 12.61
C GLN A 65 -2.35 18.16 12.75
N GLU A 66 -1.68 18.72 13.74
CA GLU A 66 -0.26 18.44 14.02
C GLU A 66 -0.02 16.96 14.37
N GLN A 67 -0.89 16.35 15.16
CA GLN A 67 -0.81 14.92 15.49
C GLN A 67 -0.97 14.08 14.22
N TRP A 68 -1.97 14.38 13.38
CA TRP A 68 -2.21 13.65 12.14
C TRP A 68 -1.04 13.78 11.16
N ILE A 69 -0.47 14.99 11.01
CA ILE A 69 0.72 15.23 10.18
C ILE A 69 1.87 14.36 10.66
N THR A 70 2.12 14.35 11.97
CA THR A 70 3.21 13.57 12.58
C THR A 70 3.01 12.07 12.37
N ASP A 71 1.80 11.56 12.59
CA ASP A 71 1.48 10.14 12.43
C ASP A 71 1.63 9.70 10.97
N MET A 72 1.11 10.48 10.02
CA MET A 72 1.25 10.18 8.59
C MET A 72 2.69 10.29 8.09
N ALA A 73 3.44 11.28 8.57
CA ALA A 73 4.86 11.43 8.24
C ALA A 73 5.68 10.25 8.79
N THR A 74 5.36 9.81 10.01
CA THR A 74 6.00 8.63 10.62
C THR A 74 5.69 7.37 9.81
N TYR A 75 4.44 7.18 9.41
CA TYR A 75 4.03 6.06 8.56
C TYR A 75 4.76 6.07 7.22
N ALA A 76 4.84 7.23 6.55
CA ALA A 76 5.58 7.37 5.30
C ALA A 76 7.08 7.05 5.47
N ALA A 77 7.69 7.54 6.54
CA ALA A 77 9.09 7.24 6.85
C ALA A 77 9.33 5.74 7.08
N MET A 78 8.39 5.04 7.74
CA MET A 78 8.45 3.58 7.89
C MET A 78 8.42 2.87 6.53
N ILE A 79 7.55 3.30 5.61
CA ILE A 79 7.49 2.72 4.25
C ILE A 79 8.78 2.99 3.47
N GLU A 80 9.34 4.19 3.55
CA GLU A 80 10.63 4.51 2.91
C GLU A 80 11.79 3.65 3.45
N ILE A 81 11.78 3.32 4.76
CA ILE A 81 12.79 2.45 5.37
C ILE A 81 12.62 1.00 4.88
N VAL A 82 11.39 0.51 4.80
CA VAL A 82 11.11 -0.82 4.23
C VAL A 82 11.58 -0.90 2.78
N ASP A 83 11.28 0.10 1.97
CA ASP A 83 11.72 0.17 0.57
C ASP A 83 13.26 0.16 0.44
N SER A 84 13.94 0.94 1.29
CA SER A 84 15.42 0.94 1.35
C SER A 84 15.97 -0.43 1.70
N GLY A 85 15.39 -1.12 2.69
CA GLY A 85 15.80 -2.47 3.07
C GLY A 85 15.57 -3.51 1.97
N ILE A 86 14.48 -3.38 1.21
CA ILE A 86 14.24 -4.21 0.01
C ILE A 86 15.32 -3.95 -1.04
N GLY A 87 15.70 -2.68 -1.26
CA GLY A 87 16.78 -2.31 -2.16
C GLY A 87 18.11 -2.97 -1.77
N GLU A 88 18.49 -2.92 -0.50
CA GLU A 88 19.72 -3.57 0.02
C GLU A 88 19.67 -5.09 -0.17
N LEU A 89 18.51 -5.72 0.04
CA LEU A 89 18.32 -7.14 -0.20
C LEU A 89 18.52 -7.50 -1.68
N VAL A 90 17.92 -6.74 -2.60
CA VAL A 90 18.05 -6.94 -4.05
C VAL A 90 19.50 -6.82 -4.49
N GLU A 91 20.22 -5.78 -4.05
CA GLU A 91 21.65 -5.61 -4.38
C GLU A 91 22.51 -6.74 -3.81
N THR A 92 22.25 -7.20 -2.59
CA THR A 92 22.95 -8.35 -2.02
C THR A 92 22.78 -9.63 -2.84
N ILE A 93 21.54 -9.90 -3.29
CA ILE A 93 21.23 -11.05 -4.14
C ILE A 93 21.94 -10.95 -5.49
N LYS A 94 21.97 -9.76 -6.06
CA LYS A 94 22.67 -9.47 -7.31
C LYS A 94 24.18 -9.65 -7.20
N GLU A 95 24.81 -9.12 -6.15
CA GLU A 95 26.25 -9.28 -5.88
C GLU A 95 26.66 -10.76 -5.73
N LYS A 96 25.74 -11.60 -5.23
CA LYS A 96 25.95 -13.05 -5.10
C LYS A 96 25.69 -13.82 -6.41
N GLY A 97 25.34 -13.14 -7.49
CA GLY A 97 25.01 -13.76 -8.79
C GLY A 97 23.73 -14.60 -8.76
N MET A 98 22.81 -14.31 -7.83
CA MET A 98 21.58 -15.10 -7.64
C MET A 98 20.33 -14.42 -8.24
N LEU A 99 20.47 -13.18 -8.77
CA LEU A 99 19.33 -12.37 -9.18
C LEU A 99 18.47 -13.07 -10.24
N ASP A 100 19.09 -13.63 -11.27
CA ASP A 100 18.37 -14.27 -12.39
C ASP A 100 17.61 -15.54 -11.98
N ASN A 101 17.93 -16.08 -10.81
CA ASN A 101 17.24 -17.24 -10.23
C ASN A 101 16.39 -16.85 -9.01
N THR A 102 15.96 -15.61 -8.93
CA THR A 102 15.19 -15.08 -7.80
C THR A 102 13.88 -14.47 -8.30
N VAL A 103 12.80 -14.72 -7.55
CA VAL A 103 11.50 -14.06 -7.71
C VAL A 103 11.19 -13.28 -6.45
N PHE A 104 10.80 -12.04 -6.62
CA PHE A 104 10.38 -11.16 -5.54
C PHE A 104 8.85 -11.08 -5.52
N ILE A 105 8.26 -11.36 -4.38
CA ILE A 105 6.83 -11.19 -4.12
C ILE A 105 6.67 -10.22 -2.96
N PHE A 106 6.07 -9.07 -3.23
CA PHE A 106 5.75 -8.07 -2.21
C PHE A 106 4.24 -7.84 -2.17
N LEU A 107 3.65 -7.92 -1.00
CA LEU A 107 2.21 -7.73 -0.84
C LEU A 107 1.88 -7.14 0.53
N SER A 108 0.66 -6.62 0.64
CA SER A 108 0.00 -6.42 1.93
C SER A 108 -1.09 -7.47 2.10
N ASP A 109 -1.17 -8.09 3.27
CA ASP A 109 -2.12 -9.15 3.59
C ASP A 109 -3.57 -8.67 3.72
N ASN A 110 -3.76 -7.37 3.95
CA ASN A 110 -5.07 -6.72 4.07
C ASN A 110 -4.97 -5.22 3.77
N GLY A 111 -6.12 -4.56 3.68
CA GLY A 111 -6.19 -3.11 3.58
C GLY A 111 -5.71 -2.40 4.84
N ALA A 112 -5.57 -1.07 4.77
CA ALA A 112 -5.12 -0.26 5.89
C ALA A 112 -5.98 -0.46 7.13
N THR A 113 -5.37 -0.39 8.31
CA THR A 113 -6.09 -0.48 9.59
C THR A 113 -6.61 0.88 10.03
N LYS A 114 -7.83 0.91 10.56
CA LYS A 114 -8.41 2.09 11.23
C LYS A 114 -8.08 2.16 12.72
N GLU A 115 -7.34 1.20 13.24
CA GLU A 115 -6.92 1.15 14.63
C GLU A 115 -5.97 2.31 14.94
N GLY A 116 -5.98 2.80 16.17
CA GLY A 116 -5.23 4.00 16.56
C GLY A 116 -6.13 5.21 16.86
N GLY A 117 -7.43 4.96 17.11
CA GLY A 117 -8.39 5.96 17.52
C GLY A 117 -8.95 6.79 16.36
N TYR A 118 -9.40 7.98 16.70
CA TYR A 118 -10.11 8.87 15.78
C TYR A 118 -9.30 9.26 14.52
N LEU A 119 -8.01 9.49 14.67
CA LEU A 119 -7.15 9.85 13.54
C LEU A 119 -6.75 8.64 12.70
N GLY A 120 -6.75 7.43 13.27
CA GLY A 120 -6.42 6.20 12.56
C GLY A 120 -7.36 5.92 11.39
N GLN A 121 -8.65 6.22 11.53
CA GLN A 121 -9.60 6.11 10.43
C GLN A 121 -9.26 7.05 9.26
N LEU A 122 -8.89 8.31 9.54
CA LEU A 122 -8.52 9.27 8.49
C LEU A 122 -7.25 8.87 7.75
N MET A 123 -6.29 8.25 8.46
CA MET A 123 -5.09 7.68 7.86
C MET A 123 -5.42 6.51 6.94
N ALA A 124 -6.28 5.60 7.39
CA ALA A 124 -6.73 4.47 6.61
C ALA A 124 -7.52 4.89 5.36
N ASP A 125 -8.37 5.91 5.48
CA ASP A 125 -9.12 6.48 4.36
C ASP A 125 -8.21 7.05 3.28
N LEU A 126 -7.18 7.78 3.68
CA LEU A 126 -6.19 8.28 2.74
C LEU A 126 -5.44 7.13 2.07
N SER A 127 -5.00 6.13 2.86
CA SER A 127 -4.21 5.00 2.35
C SER A 127 -5.00 4.10 1.39
N ASN A 128 -6.30 3.91 1.65
CA ASN A 128 -7.16 3.06 0.83
C ASN A 128 -7.88 3.79 -0.32
N THR A 129 -7.81 5.12 -0.37
CA THR A 129 -8.47 5.89 -1.46
C THR A 129 -8.05 5.36 -2.83
N PRO A 130 -9.02 5.09 -3.74
CA PRO A 130 -10.44 5.46 -3.71
C PRO A 130 -11.36 4.41 -3.07
N TYR A 131 -10.84 3.30 -2.62
CA TYR A 131 -11.61 2.17 -2.16
C TYR A 131 -12.22 2.40 -0.79
N ARG A 132 -13.43 1.86 -0.62
CA ARG A 132 -14.20 1.96 0.60
C ARG A 132 -13.72 0.96 1.64
N SER A 133 -13.80 1.38 2.91
CA SER A 133 -13.53 0.57 4.10
C SER A 133 -12.05 0.17 4.27
N TYR A 134 -11.79 -0.79 5.16
CA TYR A 134 -10.48 -1.06 5.73
C TYR A 134 -10.29 -2.55 5.98
N LYS A 135 -9.15 -2.91 6.55
CA LYS A 135 -8.88 -4.22 7.17
C LYS A 135 -10.14 -4.76 7.88
N SER A 136 -10.36 -6.06 7.76
CA SER A 136 -11.52 -6.80 8.31
C SER A 136 -12.87 -6.50 7.66
N GLN A 137 -12.90 -5.75 6.57
CA GLN A 137 -14.11 -5.48 5.79
C GLN A 137 -14.01 -6.10 4.40
N CYS A 138 -15.14 -6.61 3.88
CA CYS A 138 -15.19 -7.26 2.57
C CYS A 138 -15.23 -6.27 1.38
N PHE A 139 -15.17 -4.96 1.64
CA PHE A 139 -15.08 -3.96 0.59
C PHE A 139 -13.65 -3.85 0.04
N GLN A 140 -13.51 -3.23 -1.11
CA GLN A 140 -12.22 -3.12 -1.80
C GLN A 140 -11.12 -2.46 -0.95
N GLY A 141 -11.44 -1.54 -0.04
CA GLY A 141 -10.46 -0.99 0.89
C GLY A 141 -9.86 -2.02 1.85
N GLY A 142 -10.56 -3.13 2.10
CA GLY A 142 -10.05 -4.25 2.88
C GLY A 142 -9.38 -5.34 2.04
N THR A 143 -9.73 -5.47 0.77
CA THR A 143 -9.36 -6.61 -0.08
C THR A 143 -8.48 -6.27 -1.28
N SER A 144 -8.57 -5.03 -1.83
CA SER A 144 -7.72 -4.59 -2.94
C SER A 144 -6.40 -4.02 -2.43
N THR A 145 -5.49 -4.92 -2.06
CA THR A 145 -4.18 -4.57 -1.50
C THR A 145 -3.08 -4.57 -2.56
N PRO A 146 -1.95 -3.88 -2.32
CA PRO A 146 -0.81 -3.96 -3.19
C PRO A 146 -0.31 -5.40 -3.33
N PHE A 147 -0.05 -5.83 -4.56
CA PHE A 147 0.65 -7.07 -4.88
C PHE A 147 1.63 -6.79 -6.01
N ILE A 148 2.88 -7.11 -5.79
CA ILE A 148 3.96 -6.93 -6.78
C ILE A 148 4.67 -8.26 -6.94
N LEU A 149 4.75 -8.73 -8.20
CA LEU A 149 5.56 -9.87 -8.60
C LEU A 149 6.66 -9.39 -9.54
N SER A 150 7.90 -9.73 -9.25
CA SER A 150 9.04 -9.37 -10.08
C SER A 150 10.01 -10.54 -10.21
N TYR A 151 10.33 -10.90 -11.43
CA TYR A 151 11.43 -11.82 -11.71
C TYR A 151 12.74 -11.04 -11.82
N GLY A 152 13.80 -11.55 -11.21
CA GLY A 152 15.14 -11.00 -11.38
C GLY A 152 15.66 -11.22 -12.80
N ASP A 153 15.31 -12.37 -13.41
CA ASP A 153 15.57 -12.65 -14.82
C ASP A 153 14.73 -11.73 -15.73
N ALA A 154 15.40 -10.89 -16.49
CA ALA A 154 14.74 -9.94 -17.37
C ALA A 154 13.95 -10.61 -18.51
N GLU A 155 14.35 -11.80 -18.99
CA GLU A 155 13.66 -12.53 -20.05
C GLU A 155 12.34 -13.15 -19.54
N LYS A 156 12.31 -13.56 -18.29
CA LYS A 156 11.10 -14.07 -17.64
C LYS A 156 10.14 -12.94 -17.24
N ASN A 157 10.64 -11.74 -17.05
CA ASN A 157 9.87 -10.58 -16.60
C ASN A 157 9.13 -9.87 -17.76
N LYS A 158 8.38 -10.62 -18.56
CA LYS A 158 7.65 -10.11 -19.73
C LYS A 158 6.60 -9.07 -19.42
N MET A 159 6.11 -9.04 -18.19
CA MET A 159 5.09 -8.11 -17.70
C MET A 159 5.69 -6.90 -16.95
N LYS A 160 7.00 -6.69 -17.04
CA LYS A 160 7.68 -5.59 -16.33
C LYS A 160 7.01 -4.24 -16.59
N GLY A 161 6.64 -3.56 -15.52
CA GLY A 161 5.99 -2.26 -15.58
C GLY A 161 4.51 -2.29 -16.00
N GLN A 162 3.91 -3.47 -16.15
CA GLN A 162 2.50 -3.60 -16.48
C GLN A 162 1.64 -3.79 -15.23
N ILE A 163 0.37 -3.41 -15.35
CA ILE A 163 -0.63 -3.60 -14.30
C ILE A 163 -1.49 -4.81 -14.68
N CYS A 164 -1.41 -5.88 -13.88
CA CYS A 164 -2.32 -7.01 -13.99
C CYS A 164 -3.61 -6.69 -13.21
N ARG A 165 -4.76 -6.89 -13.83
CA ARG A 165 -6.08 -6.62 -13.23
C ARG A 165 -6.85 -7.89 -12.88
N GLN A 166 -6.21 -9.04 -12.98
CA GLN A 166 -6.83 -10.30 -12.57
C GLN A 166 -6.93 -10.34 -11.05
N PRO A 167 -8.07 -10.76 -10.50
CA PRO A 167 -8.18 -11.04 -9.07
C PRO A 167 -7.18 -12.13 -8.68
N ALA A 168 -6.53 -11.95 -7.53
CA ALA A 168 -5.66 -12.94 -6.91
C ALA A 168 -6.00 -13.07 -5.42
N HIS A 169 -5.63 -14.17 -4.83
CA HIS A 169 -5.83 -14.43 -3.42
C HIS A 169 -4.52 -14.92 -2.79
N ILE A 170 -4.35 -14.73 -1.49
CA ILE A 170 -3.13 -15.14 -0.79
C ILE A 170 -2.85 -16.65 -0.91
N ILE A 171 -3.89 -17.47 -1.09
CA ILE A 171 -3.75 -18.92 -1.32
C ILE A 171 -3.11 -19.26 -2.67
N ASP A 172 -3.07 -18.32 -3.62
CA ASP A 172 -2.46 -18.52 -4.93
C ASP A 172 -0.92 -18.44 -4.88
N ILE A 173 -0.36 -17.90 -3.80
CA ILE A 173 1.10 -17.70 -3.66
C ILE A 173 1.83 -19.04 -3.67
N LEU A 174 1.42 -20.00 -2.83
CA LEU A 174 2.09 -21.28 -2.74
C LEU A 174 2.04 -22.07 -4.06
N PRO A 175 0.88 -22.24 -4.71
CA PRO A 175 0.82 -22.88 -6.04
C PRO A 175 1.70 -22.18 -7.08
N THR A 176 1.72 -20.84 -7.08
CA THR A 176 2.57 -20.05 -7.97
C THR A 176 4.06 -20.31 -7.73
N CYS A 177 4.48 -20.33 -6.46
CA CYS A 177 5.87 -20.64 -6.12
C CYS A 177 6.26 -22.06 -6.52
N MET A 178 5.36 -23.02 -6.35
CA MET A 178 5.61 -24.42 -6.76
C MET A 178 5.72 -24.56 -8.28
N ASP A 179 4.86 -23.88 -9.03
CA ASP A 179 4.93 -23.87 -10.51
C ASP A 179 6.25 -23.26 -10.99
N ILE A 180 6.64 -22.10 -10.45
CA ILE A 180 7.91 -21.44 -10.77
C ILE A 180 9.11 -22.36 -10.44
N ALA A 181 9.05 -23.08 -9.32
CA ALA A 181 10.11 -23.99 -8.88
C ALA A 181 10.07 -25.35 -9.56
N THR A 182 9.07 -25.63 -10.43
CA THR A 182 8.82 -26.96 -11.00
C THR A 182 8.68 -28.06 -9.94
N ALA A 183 8.12 -27.70 -8.80
CA ALA A 183 7.88 -28.59 -7.67
C ALA A 183 6.48 -29.21 -7.75
N THR A 184 6.30 -30.37 -7.16
CA THR A 184 5.00 -31.05 -7.06
C THR A 184 4.55 -31.14 -5.61
N TYR A 185 3.23 -31.09 -5.38
CA TYR A 185 2.69 -31.35 -4.06
C TYR A 185 2.99 -32.78 -3.62
N PRO A 186 3.25 -32.99 -2.32
CA PRO A 186 3.33 -34.36 -1.80
C PRO A 186 2.05 -35.12 -2.09
N SER A 187 2.19 -36.40 -2.42
CA SER A 187 1.04 -37.29 -2.76
C SER A 187 0.19 -37.69 -1.54
N GLU A 188 0.63 -37.37 -0.34
CA GLU A 188 0.03 -37.76 0.93
C GLU A 188 -0.63 -36.57 1.65
N PHE A 189 -1.60 -35.88 1.01
CA PHE A 189 -2.50 -34.92 1.67
C PHE A 189 -3.94 -35.29 1.36
#